data_9e4c66cd6ca8e6a6637610dafa4dc04a
#
_entry.id   9e4c66cd6ca8e6a6637610dafa4dc04a
#
_cell.length_a   1.000
_cell.length_b   1.000
_cell.length_c   1.000
_cell.angle_alpha   90.00
_cell.angle_beta   90.00
_cell.angle_gamma   90.00
#
_symmetry.space_group_name_H-M   'P 1'
#
loop_
_entity.id
_entity.type
_entity.pdbx_description
1 polymer ?
#
loop_
_entity_poly.entity_id
_entity_poly.type
_entity_poly.pdbx_seq_one_letter_code
_entity_poly.pdbx_strand_id
1 'polypeptide(L)'
;DFLKATTKSLLDSDLKDNQYISAKGKRVVIIGGGDTGNDCVGTSIRHGAASVTQLEMMPKAPDTRAENNPWPEWPKVCKTDYGQEEAIAVFGHDPRIYQTTVKEFLKDKNGNLCGLVTVKLESKKDEKTGRMMMAEVPGSEQKMDADLVLIAAGFLGTENYIANAFGVDLN
;
A
#
# COMPACT_ATOMS: atom_id res chain seq x y z
N ASP A 1 -12.61 -0.04 2.95
CA ASP A 1 -13.51 -1.13 3.39
C ASP A 1 -12.84 -2.10 4.36
N PHE A 2 -11.62 -2.62 4.08
CA PHE A 2 -10.93 -3.61 4.93
C PHE A 2 -10.76 -3.15 6.39
N LEU A 3 -10.10 -2.02 6.61
CA LEU A 3 -9.85 -1.47 7.96
C LEU A 3 -11.16 -1.10 8.67
N LYS A 4 -12.07 -0.39 7.97
CA LYS A 4 -13.36 0.02 8.53
C LYS A 4 -14.21 -1.18 8.99
N ALA A 5 -14.33 -2.21 8.15
CA ALA A 5 -15.12 -3.40 8.47
C ALA A 5 -14.50 -4.17 9.64
N THR A 6 -13.16 -4.31 9.66
CA THR A 6 -12.44 -4.96 10.77
C THR A 6 -12.64 -4.21 12.09
N THR A 7 -12.45 -2.89 12.09
CA THR A 7 -12.62 -2.07 13.29
C THR A 7 -14.07 -2.14 13.80
N LYS A 8 -15.05 -2.04 12.90
CA LYS A 8 -16.46 -2.15 13.28
C LYS A 8 -16.77 -3.51 13.90
N SER A 9 -16.39 -4.60 13.25
CA SER A 9 -16.62 -5.96 13.76
C SER A 9 -15.92 -6.21 15.10
N LEU A 10 -14.69 -5.67 15.26
CA LEU A 10 -13.96 -5.75 16.54
C LEU A 10 -14.72 -5.04 17.67
N LEU A 11 -15.18 -3.81 17.45
CA LEU A 11 -15.88 -3.02 18.48
C LEU A 11 -17.26 -3.58 18.80
N ASP A 12 -17.99 -4.05 17.80
CA ASP A 12 -19.37 -4.49 17.98
C ASP A 12 -19.49 -5.93 18.50
N SER A 13 -18.51 -6.80 18.17
CA SER A 13 -18.66 -8.26 18.40
C SER A 13 -17.38 -8.98 18.79
N ASP A 14 -16.25 -8.26 18.95
CA ASP A 14 -14.94 -8.90 19.15
C ASP A 14 -14.61 -9.88 18.00
N LEU A 15 -14.91 -9.45 16.76
CA LEU A 15 -14.77 -10.19 15.50
C LEU A 15 -15.64 -11.47 15.39
N LYS A 16 -16.59 -11.68 16.29
CA LYS A 16 -17.41 -12.90 16.31
C LYS A 16 -18.53 -12.91 15.28
N ASP A 17 -18.91 -11.74 14.78
CA ASP A 17 -19.96 -11.60 13.74
C ASP A 17 -19.47 -12.01 12.34
N ASN A 18 -18.16 -12.12 12.15
CA ASN A 18 -17.51 -12.38 10.86
C ASN A 18 -17.91 -11.37 9.73
N GLN A 19 -18.34 -10.15 10.09
CA GLN A 19 -18.75 -9.12 9.15
C GLN A 19 -17.58 -8.27 8.67
N TYR A 20 -16.45 -8.91 8.37
CA TYR A 20 -15.23 -8.26 7.89
C TYR A 20 -14.52 -9.11 6.84
N ILE A 21 -13.61 -8.48 6.10
CA ILE A 21 -12.75 -9.16 5.12
C ILE A 21 -11.61 -9.82 5.87
N SER A 22 -11.61 -11.15 6.01
CA SER A 22 -10.56 -11.87 6.72
C SER A 22 -9.31 -12.05 5.86
N ALA A 23 -8.15 -11.72 6.43
CA ALA A 23 -6.83 -12.01 5.86
C ALA A 23 -6.25 -13.35 6.38
N LYS A 24 -6.95 -14.06 7.24
CA LYS A 24 -6.45 -15.29 7.89
C LYS A 24 -6.02 -16.33 6.87
N GLY A 25 -4.77 -16.78 6.97
CA GLY A 25 -4.18 -17.80 6.10
C GLY A 25 -3.97 -17.38 4.65
N LYS A 26 -4.17 -16.09 4.31
CA LYS A 26 -4.05 -15.58 2.95
C LYS A 26 -2.67 -14.97 2.68
N ARG A 27 -2.23 -15.04 1.44
CA ARG A 27 -1.13 -14.23 0.89
C ARG A 27 -1.72 -12.87 0.54
N VAL A 28 -1.36 -11.85 1.32
CA VAL A 28 -1.90 -10.49 1.18
C VAL A 28 -0.91 -9.60 0.46
N VAL A 29 -1.38 -8.89 -0.56
CA VAL A 29 -0.61 -7.85 -1.24
C VAL A 29 -1.30 -6.51 -1.03
N ILE A 30 -0.55 -5.51 -0.57
CA ILE A 30 -1.02 -4.15 -0.31
C ILE A 30 -0.37 -3.22 -1.33
N ILE A 31 -1.20 -2.45 -2.04
CA ILE A 31 -0.74 -1.47 -3.03
C ILE A 31 -0.77 -0.09 -2.39
N GLY A 32 0.41 0.46 -2.13
CA GLY A 32 0.61 1.77 -1.51
C GLY A 32 1.46 1.71 -0.24
N GLY A 33 2.46 2.60 -0.16
CA GLY A 33 3.47 2.66 0.90
C GLY A 33 3.16 3.65 2.03
N GLY A 34 2.02 4.34 1.99
CA GLY A 34 1.64 5.33 3.01
C GLY A 34 1.02 4.72 4.27
N ASP A 35 0.55 5.58 5.17
CA ASP A 35 0.01 5.21 6.49
C ASP A 35 -1.14 4.20 6.40
N THR A 36 -2.09 4.42 5.47
CA THR A 36 -3.18 3.46 5.24
C THR A 36 -2.66 2.08 4.80
N GLY A 37 -1.59 2.04 4.00
CA GLY A 37 -0.93 0.80 3.61
C GLY A 37 -0.30 0.10 4.81
N ASN A 38 0.37 0.85 5.68
CA ASN A 38 0.93 0.34 6.94
C ASN A 38 -0.16 -0.22 7.87
N ASP A 39 -1.29 0.47 8.01
CA ASP A 39 -2.45 -0.03 8.78
C ASP A 39 -2.99 -1.35 8.21
N CYS A 40 -3.02 -1.48 6.87
CA CYS A 40 -3.40 -2.72 6.22
C CYS A 40 -2.39 -3.86 6.49
N VAL A 41 -1.09 -3.57 6.55
CA VAL A 41 -0.03 -4.53 6.92
C VAL A 41 -0.30 -5.07 8.32
N GLY A 42 -0.32 -4.20 9.34
CA GLY A 42 -0.53 -4.60 10.74
C GLY A 42 -1.85 -5.35 10.95
N THR A 43 -2.94 -4.86 10.35
CA THR A 43 -4.25 -5.52 10.46
C THR A 43 -4.24 -6.91 9.82
N SER A 44 -3.58 -7.09 8.66
CA SER A 44 -3.46 -8.40 8.00
C SER A 44 -2.68 -9.40 8.85
N ILE A 45 -1.61 -8.95 9.50
CA ILE A 45 -0.81 -9.78 10.41
C ILE A 45 -1.64 -10.22 11.62
N ARG A 46 -2.38 -9.31 12.24
CA ARG A 46 -3.25 -9.61 13.39
C ARG A 46 -4.41 -10.55 13.02
N HIS A 47 -4.84 -10.57 11.76
CA HIS A 47 -5.77 -11.58 11.24
C HIS A 47 -5.12 -12.95 11.04
N GLY A 48 -3.78 -13.08 11.11
CA GLY A 48 -3.05 -14.31 10.84
C GLY A 48 -2.85 -14.59 9.36
N ALA A 49 -2.49 -13.58 8.57
CA ALA A 49 -2.11 -13.74 7.17
C ALA A 49 -0.92 -14.72 7.03
N ALA A 50 -0.89 -15.52 5.96
CA ALA A 50 0.21 -16.43 5.66
C ALA A 50 1.47 -15.66 5.19
N SER A 51 1.28 -14.55 4.47
CA SER A 51 2.33 -13.60 4.11
C SER A 51 1.72 -12.23 3.84
N VAL A 52 2.53 -11.18 3.99
CA VAL A 52 2.14 -9.81 3.67
C VAL A 52 3.25 -9.18 2.84
N THR A 53 2.88 -8.59 1.69
CA THR A 53 3.76 -7.81 0.84
C THR A 53 3.15 -6.44 0.61
N GLN A 54 3.94 -5.37 0.76
CA GLN A 54 3.51 -4.00 0.51
C GLN A 54 4.28 -3.43 -0.68
N LEU A 55 3.57 -3.03 -1.74
CA LEU A 55 4.16 -2.43 -2.94
C LEU A 55 4.22 -0.91 -2.80
N GLU A 56 5.42 -0.36 -2.93
CA GLU A 56 5.66 1.07 -2.95
C GLU A 56 6.22 1.49 -4.31
N MET A 57 5.55 2.42 -4.96
CA MET A 57 5.96 2.91 -6.28
C MET A 57 7.22 3.79 -6.23
N MET A 58 7.46 4.46 -5.12
CA MET A 58 8.61 5.34 -4.94
C MET A 58 9.87 4.55 -4.57
N PRO A 59 11.07 5.07 -4.84
CA PRO A 59 12.31 4.47 -4.34
C PRO A 59 12.36 4.53 -2.81
N LYS A 60 13.06 3.57 -2.21
CA LYS A 60 13.33 3.60 -0.77
C LYS A 60 14.04 4.91 -0.41
N ALA A 61 13.51 5.63 0.57
CA ALA A 61 14.18 6.80 1.11
C ALA A 61 15.50 6.39 1.80
N PRO A 62 16.49 7.28 1.89
CA PRO A 62 17.75 6.98 2.58
C PRO A 62 17.52 6.73 4.07
N ASP A 63 18.38 5.91 4.68
CA ASP A 63 18.27 5.60 6.12
C ASP A 63 18.68 6.79 7.00
N THR A 64 19.47 7.72 6.46
CA THR A 64 19.90 8.95 7.13
C THR A 64 19.60 10.17 6.26
N ARG A 65 19.52 11.34 6.88
CA ARG A 65 19.25 12.61 6.20
C ARG A 65 20.32 12.89 5.12
N ALA A 66 19.87 13.11 3.89
CA ALA A 66 20.75 13.46 2.78
C ALA A 66 21.20 14.94 2.85
N GLU A 67 22.28 15.28 2.16
CA GLU A 67 22.82 16.65 2.12
C GLU A 67 21.83 17.67 1.54
N ASN A 68 21.01 17.25 0.57
CA ASN A 68 19.97 18.09 -0.04
C ASN A 68 18.67 18.16 0.79
N ASN A 69 18.67 17.64 2.01
CA ASN A 69 17.57 17.73 2.96
C ASN A 69 18.10 18.17 4.34
N PRO A 70 18.68 19.39 4.44
CA PRO A 70 19.27 19.88 5.69
C PRO A 70 18.19 20.23 6.73
N TRP A 71 18.60 20.29 8.00
CA TRP A 71 17.76 20.89 9.03
C TRP A 71 17.57 22.40 8.73
N PRO A 72 16.39 23.01 8.94
CA PRO A 72 15.21 22.51 9.69
C PRO A 72 14.14 21.81 8.83
N GLU A 73 14.41 21.46 7.59
CA GLU A 73 13.44 20.75 6.78
C GLU A 73 12.98 19.41 7.44
N TRP A 74 11.76 18.99 7.11
CA TRP A 74 11.28 17.68 7.52
C TRP A 74 12.20 16.58 6.99
N PRO A 75 12.63 15.61 7.82
CA PRO A 75 13.56 14.57 7.39
C PRO A 75 12.91 13.60 6.39
N LYS A 76 13.45 13.56 5.18
CA LYS A 76 13.08 12.61 4.11
C LYS A 76 13.90 11.34 4.24
N VAL A 77 13.64 10.58 5.30
CA VAL A 77 14.35 9.33 5.61
C VAL A 77 13.39 8.14 5.62
N CYS A 78 13.93 6.96 5.41
CA CYS A 78 13.15 5.73 5.53
C CYS A 78 12.69 5.56 6.98
N LYS A 79 11.38 5.47 7.16
CA LYS A 79 10.77 5.16 8.46
C LYS A 79 10.16 3.78 8.38
N THR A 80 10.31 3.04 9.45
CA THR A 80 9.57 1.79 9.67
C THR A 80 8.51 2.09 10.71
N ASP A 81 7.28 1.84 10.37
CA ASP A 81 6.14 2.08 11.25
C ASP A 81 5.64 0.74 11.82
N TYR A 82 4.70 0.81 12.76
CA TYR A 82 4.27 -0.32 13.57
C TYR A 82 3.89 -1.57 12.76
N GLY A 83 3.18 -1.42 11.63
CA GLY A 83 2.78 -2.55 10.79
C GLY A 83 3.95 -3.22 10.09
N GLN A 84 4.93 -2.45 9.60
CA GLN A 84 6.15 -3.02 9.04
C GLN A 84 7.01 -3.68 10.13
N GLU A 85 7.09 -3.08 11.35
CA GLU A 85 7.78 -3.70 12.49
C GLU A 85 7.13 -5.02 12.90
N GLU A 86 5.80 -5.10 12.95
CA GLU A 86 5.07 -6.35 13.17
C GLU A 86 5.38 -7.40 12.09
N ALA A 87 5.46 -6.99 10.81
CA ALA A 87 5.83 -7.88 9.72
C ALA A 87 7.26 -8.42 9.87
N ILE A 88 8.20 -7.56 10.22
CA ILE A 88 9.59 -7.96 10.49
C ILE A 88 9.65 -8.96 11.67
N ALA A 89 8.90 -8.71 12.73
CA ALA A 89 8.86 -9.57 13.89
C ALA A 89 8.26 -10.97 13.58
N VAL A 90 7.23 -11.03 12.73
CA VAL A 90 6.52 -12.28 12.41
C VAL A 90 7.17 -13.05 11.26
N PHE A 91 7.60 -12.35 10.20
CA PHE A 91 8.10 -12.97 8.96
C PHE A 91 9.63 -12.88 8.80
N GLY A 92 10.32 -12.11 9.64
CA GLY A 92 11.78 -11.96 9.61
C GLY A 92 12.32 -10.99 8.53
N HIS A 93 11.45 -10.25 7.85
CA HIS A 93 11.85 -9.30 6.80
C HIS A 93 10.85 -8.15 6.65
N ASP A 94 11.32 -7.02 6.12
CA ASP A 94 10.50 -5.87 5.75
C ASP A 94 9.51 -6.28 4.62
N PRO A 95 8.21 -6.01 4.77
CA PRO A 95 7.21 -6.40 3.77
C PRO A 95 7.24 -5.55 2.49
N ARG A 96 7.99 -4.43 2.48
CA ARG A 96 7.97 -3.44 1.40
C ARG A 96 8.83 -3.85 0.21
N ILE A 97 8.26 -3.72 -0.99
CA ILE A 97 8.97 -3.82 -2.27
C ILE A 97 8.85 -2.45 -2.95
N TYR A 98 9.98 -1.75 -3.05
CA TYR A 98 10.05 -0.40 -3.61
C TYR A 98 10.14 -0.40 -5.14
N GLN A 99 9.83 0.75 -5.75
CA GLN A 99 9.86 0.97 -7.19
C GLN A 99 9.10 -0.12 -7.95
N THR A 100 7.93 -0.47 -7.44
CA THR A 100 7.13 -1.57 -7.99
C THR A 100 5.65 -1.22 -7.93
N THR A 101 4.94 -1.52 -9.03
CA THR A 101 3.48 -1.37 -9.10
C THR A 101 2.83 -2.60 -9.70
N VAL A 102 1.51 -2.64 -9.66
CA VAL A 102 0.70 -3.70 -10.28
C VAL A 102 0.36 -3.31 -11.71
N LYS A 103 0.60 -4.23 -12.63
CA LYS A 103 0.23 -4.12 -14.04
C LYS A 103 -1.08 -4.83 -14.35
N GLU A 104 -1.31 -6.00 -13.74
CA GLU A 104 -2.47 -6.83 -14.03
C GLU A 104 -2.86 -7.67 -12.80
N PHE A 105 -4.17 -7.90 -12.62
CA PHE A 105 -4.70 -8.85 -11.64
C PHE A 105 -5.04 -10.17 -12.32
N LEU A 106 -4.55 -11.27 -11.75
CA LEU A 106 -4.75 -12.61 -12.28
C LEU A 106 -5.96 -13.28 -11.62
N LYS A 107 -6.76 -13.94 -12.43
CA LYS A 107 -7.97 -14.68 -11.99
C LYS A 107 -7.80 -16.16 -12.28
N ASP A 108 -8.32 -16.97 -11.38
CA ASP A 108 -8.47 -18.40 -11.60
C ASP A 108 -9.63 -18.70 -12.59
N LYS A 109 -9.84 -19.99 -12.90
CA LYS A 109 -10.92 -20.44 -13.78
C LYS A 109 -12.35 -20.13 -13.27
N ASN A 110 -12.49 -19.78 -11.99
CA ASN A 110 -13.76 -19.42 -11.36
C ASN A 110 -13.94 -17.91 -11.26
N GLY A 111 -12.96 -17.12 -11.72
CA GLY A 111 -12.97 -15.66 -11.67
C GLY A 111 -12.47 -15.07 -10.35
N ASN A 112 -11.98 -15.88 -9.41
CA ASN A 112 -11.41 -15.40 -8.17
C ASN A 112 -9.97 -14.91 -8.37
N LEU A 113 -9.55 -13.93 -7.56
CA LEU A 113 -8.17 -13.47 -7.52
C LEU A 113 -7.25 -14.63 -7.13
N CYS A 114 -6.20 -14.87 -7.91
CA CYS A 114 -5.20 -15.88 -7.62
C CYS A 114 -3.76 -15.32 -7.65
N GLY A 115 -3.59 -14.08 -8.07
CA GLY A 115 -2.29 -13.43 -8.14
C GLY A 115 -2.35 -12.09 -8.85
N LEU A 116 -1.18 -11.55 -9.13
CA LEU A 116 -1.02 -10.31 -9.89
C LEU A 116 0.31 -10.33 -10.67
N VAL A 117 0.40 -9.48 -11.68
CA VAL A 117 1.64 -9.18 -12.37
C VAL A 117 2.15 -7.84 -11.86
N THR A 118 3.34 -7.83 -11.31
CA THR A 118 4.05 -6.60 -10.93
C THR A 118 4.97 -6.16 -12.04
N VAL A 119 5.32 -4.88 -12.05
CA VAL A 119 6.33 -4.28 -12.94
C VAL A 119 7.20 -3.32 -12.13
N LYS A 120 8.50 -3.30 -12.44
CA LYS A 120 9.42 -2.34 -11.84
C LYS A 120 9.20 -0.95 -12.41
N LEU A 121 9.44 0.05 -11.58
CA LEU A 121 9.37 1.46 -11.94
C LEU A 121 10.74 2.11 -11.86
N GLU A 122 11.01 3.05 -12.76
CA GLU A 122 12.16 3.93 -12.71
C GLU A 122 11.74 5.39 -12.86
N SER A 123 12.51 6.31 -12.23
CA SER A 123 12.27 7.75 -12.40
C SER A 123 12.77 8.20 -13.75
N LYS A 124 11.86 8.73 -14.58
CA LYS A 124 12.18 9.37 -15.87
C LYS A 124 11.71 10.81 -15.89
N LYS A 125 12.50 11.67 -16.52
CA LYS A 125 12.09 13.05 -16.78
C LYS A 125 11.19 13.06 -18.02
N ASP A 126 9.98 13.56 -17.86
CA ASP A 126 9.08 13.78 -18.99
C ASP A 126 9.60 14.89 -19.86
N GLU A 127 9.81 14.62 -21.16
CA GLU A 127 10.42 15.57 -22.10
C GLU A 127 9.55 16.79 -22.39
N LYS A 128 8.21 16.65 -22.24
CA LYS A 128 7.27 17.75 -22.54
C LYS A 128 7.06 18.66 -21.33
N THR A 129 6.92 18.08 -20.15
CA THR A 129 6.60 18.84 -18.92
C THR A 129 7.83 19.14 -18.07
N GLY A 130 8.95 18.46 -18.29
CA GLY A 130 10.17 18.52 -17.49
C GLY A 130 10.04 17.92 -16.10
N ARG A 131 8.89 17.33 -15.75
CA ARG A 131 8.62 16.72 -14.45
C ARG A 131 9.18 15.31 -14.36
N MET A 132 9.62 14.93 -13.15
CA MET A 132 9.99 13.54 -12.89
C MET A 132 8.71 12.71 -12.75
N MET A 133 8.66 11.60 -13.48
CA MET A 133 7.57 10.62 -13.46
C MET A 133 8.12 9.23 -13.26
N MET A 134 7.33 8.36 -12.63
CA MET A 134 7.64 6.93 -12.53
C MET A 134 7.17 6.24 -13.81
N ALA A 135 8.07 5.57 -14.51
CA ALA A 135 7.81 4.85 -15.75
C ALA A 135 8.07 3.35 -15.57
N GLU A 136 7.28 2.52 -16.22
CA GLU A 136 7.48 1.08 -16.21
C GLU A 136 8.80 0.70 -16.91
N VAL A 137 9.54 -0.22 -16.31
CA VAL A 137 10.74 -0.83 -16.92
C VAL A 137 10.29 -2.00 -17.76
N PRO A 138 10.42 -1.94 -19.11
CA PRO A 138 10.00 -3.02 -19.98
C PRO A 138 10.74 -4.34 -19.70
N GLY A 139 10.00 -5.44 -19.67
CA GLY A 139 10.58 -6.77 -19.43
C GLY A 139 10.88 -7.09 -17.98
N SER A 140 10.43 -6.22 -17.04
CA SER A 140 10.59 -6.43 -15.60
C SER A 140 9.36 -7.06 -14.93
N GLU A 141 8.40 -7.51 -15.72
CA GLU A 141 7.17 -8.12 -15.25
C GLU A 141 7.45 -9.41 -14.48
N GLN A 142 6.83 -9.52 -13.30
CA GLN A 142 6.92 -10.70 -12.44
C GLN A 142 5.54 -11.11 -11.94
N LYS A 143 5.27 -12.41 -11.96
CA LYS A 143 4.05 -12.94 -11.34
C LYS A 143 4.26 -13.10 -9.85
N MET A 144 3.23 -12.69 -9.09
CA MET A 144 3.16 -12.82 -7.64
C MET A 144 1.82 -13.44 -7.28
N ASP A 145 1.85 -14.49 -6.49
CA ASP A 145 0.62 -15.10 -5.98
C ASP A 145 -0.02 -14.20 -4.92
N ALA A 146 -1.33 -14.08 -4.95
CA ALA A 146 -2.11 -13.32 -3.98
C ALA A 146 -3.52 -13.89 -3.83
N ASP A 147 -3.99 -13.99 -2.61
CA ASP A 147 -5.35 -14.42 -2.27
C ASP A 147 -6.21 -13.23 -1.83
N LEU A 148 -5.57 -12.12 -1.46
CA LEU A 148 -6.20 -10.86 -1.11
C LEU A 148 -5.32 -9.70 -1.54
N VAL A 149 -5.91 -8.72 -2.22
CA VAL A 149 -5.24 -7.47 -2.56
C VAL A 149 -5.98 -6.31 -1.92
N LEU A 150 -5.23 -5.44 -1.24
CA LEU A 150 -5.74 -4.23 -0.59
C LEU A 150 -5.14 -3.01 -1.29
N ILE A 151 -5.99 -2.14 -1.82
CA ILE A 151 -5.57 -0.91 -2.51
C ILE A 151 -5.59 0.25 -1.52
N ALA A 152 -4.41 0.79 -1.23
CA ALA A 152 -4.17 1.93 -0.33
C ALA A 152 -3.39 3.05 -1.05
N ALA A 153 -3.81 3.37 -2.27
CA ALA A 153 -3.11 4.25 -3.21
C ALA A 153 -3.57 5.71 -3.16
N GLY A 154 -3.99 6.20 -2.00
CA GLY A 154 -4.41 7.58 -1.76
C GLY A 154 -5.93 7.78 -1.77
N PHE A 155 -6.33 9.06 -1.78
CA PHE A 155 -7.72 9.50 -1.71
C PHE A 155 -8.19 10.06 -3.05
N LEU A 156 -9.50 9.99 -3.30
CA LEU A 156 -10.11 10.54 -4.53
C LEU A 156 -10.32 12.06 -4.46
N GLY A 157 -10.04 12.67 -3.32
CA GLY A 157 -10.23 14.09 -3.06
C GLY A 157 -11.32 14.37 -2.03
N THR A 158 -11.69 15.63 -1.92
CA THR A 158 -12.71 16.11 -0.98
C THR A 158 -14.11 15.82 -1.49
N GLU A 159 -15.03 15.51 -0.60
CA GLU A 159 -16.46 15.39 -0.89
C GLU A 159 -17.03 16.77 -1.28
N ASN A 160 -17.51 16.90 -2.51
CA ASN A 160 -17.98 18.19 -3.06
C ASN A 160 -19.10 18.83 -2.24
N TYR A 161 -19.95 18.03 -1.57
CA TYR A 161 -21.05 18.58 -0.78
C TYR A 161 -20.55 19.44 0.41
N ILE A 162 -19.37 19.12 0.97
CA ILE A 162 -18.75 19.91 2.05
C ILE A 162 -18.30 21.27 1.50
N ALA A 163 -17.56 21.27 0.39
CA ALA A 163 -17.11 22.51 -0.26
C ALA A 163 -18.30 23.42 -0.62
N ASN A 164 -19.35 22.83 -1.22
CA ASN A 164 -20.56 23.56 -1.58
C ASN A 164 -21.28 24.15 -0.36
N ALA A 165 -21.37 23.39 0.76
CA ALA A 165 -22.04 23.86 1.97
C ALA A 165 -21.33 25.06 2.62
N PHE A 166 -20.00 25.13 2.49
CA PHE A 166 -19.18 26.23 3.02
C PHE A 166 -18.85 27.32 1.98
N GLY A 167 -19.25 27.14 0.72
CA GLY A 167 -18.98 28.09 -0.36
C GLY A 167 -17.50 28.32 -0.63
N VAL A 168 -16.69 27.27 -0.52
CA VAL A 168 -15.24 27.31 -0.77
C VAL A 168 -14.89 26.63 -2.08
N ASP A 169 -13.90 27.18 -2.79
CA ASP A 169 -13.36 26.59 -4.01
C ASP A 169 -12.39 25.45 -3.68
N LEU A 170 -12.34 24.47 -4.57
CA LEU A 170 -11.36 23.37 -4.52
C LEU A 170 -10.20 23.66 -5.46
N ASN A 171 -8.96 23.41 -5.01
CA ASN A 171 -7.74 23.55 -5.81
C ASN A 171 -7.55 22.37 -6.77
#